data_1702b8bf40e3216cc71d678236160969
#
_entry.id   1702b8bf40e3216cc71d678236160969
#
_cell.length_a   1.000
_cell.length_b   1.000
_cell.length_c   1.000
_cell.angle_alpha   90.00
_cell.angle_beta   90.00
_cell.angle_gamma   90.00
#
_symmetry.space_group_name_H-M   'P 1'
#
loop_
_entity.id
_entity.type
_entity.pdbx_description
1 polymer ?
#
loop_
_entity_poly.entity_id
_entity_poly.type
_entity_poly.pdbx_seq_one_letter_code
_entity_poly.pdbx_strand_id
1 'polypeptide(L)' 'MSTSHLSALKSRHADLDVKIANEERRPAPDVTLLAQMKKQKLRIKEEMVTIA' A
#
# COMPACT_ATOMS: atom_id res chain seq x y z
N MET A 1 8.30 6.71 18.44
CA MET A 1 7.25 5.87 17.90
C MET A 1 7.51 4.41 18.14
N SER A 2 6.48 3.62 18.37
CA SER A 2 6.67 2.22 18.71
C SER A 2 6.96 1.37 17.48
N THR A 3 7.68 0.29 17.69
CA THR A 3 7.95 -0.73 16.68
C THR A 3 6.64 -1.32 16.11
N SER A 4 5.60 -1.39 16.94
CA SER A 4 4.29 -1.88 16.52
C SER A 4 3.66 -1.01 15.45
N HIS A 5 3.80 0.30 15.54
CA HIS A 5 3.26 1.22 14.53
C HIS A 5 3.96 1.03 13.18
N LEU A 6 5.28 0.93 13.20
CA LEU A 6 6.06 0.68 11.99
C LEU A 6 5.71 -0.69 11.39
N SER A 7 5.55 -1.70 12.24
CA SER A 7 5.16 -3.04 11.82
C SER A 7 3.80 -3.05 11.14
N ALA A 8 2.83 -2.31 11.69
CA ALA A 8 1.51 -2.17 11.11
C ALA A 8 1.56 -1.50 9.74
N LEU A 9 2.38 -0.46 9.59
CA LEU A 9 2.56 0.21 8.30
C LEU A 9 3.19 -0.71 7.26
N LYS A 10 4.18 -1.49 7.66
CA LYS A 10 4.82 -2.48 6.77
C LYS A 10 3.81 -3.53 6.29
N SER A 11 2.97 -4.03 7.19
CA SER A 11 1.91 -4.98 6.84
C SER A 11 0.92 -4.38 5.84
N ARG A 12 0.48 -3.15 6.07
CA ARG A 12 -0.44 -2.45 5.16
C ARG A 12 0.19 -2.25 3.78
N HIS A 13 1.47 -1.88 3.76
CA HIS A 13 2.20 -1.70 2.51
C HIS A 13 2.24 -3.00 1.72
N ALA A 14 2.56 -4.11 2.38
CA ALA A 14 2.59 -5.43 1.75
C ALA A 14 1.22 -5.86 1.24
N ASP A 15 0.17 -5.63 2.03
CA ASP A 15 -1.21 -5.96 1.64
C ASP A 15 -1.63 -5.18 0.40
N LEU A 16 -1.29 -3.89 0.33
CA LEU A 16 -1.59 -3.07 -0.83
C LEU A 16 -0.84 -3.54 -2.07
N ASP A 17 0.42 -3.94 -1.92
CA ASP A 17 1.18 -4.52 -3.03
C ASP A 17 0.49 -5.73 -3.63
N VAL A 18 0.00 -6.64 -2.78
CA VAL A 18 -0.72 -7.83 -3.22
C VAL A 18 -2.02 -7.46 -3.92
N LYS A 19 -2.79 -6.54 -3.34
CA LYS A 19 -4.06 -6.09 -3.91
C LYS A 19 -3.86 -5.41 -5.26
N ILE A 20 -2.86 -4.58 -5.38
CA ILE A 20 -2.53 -3.91 -6.64
C ILE A 20 -2.16 -4.94 -7.70
N ALA A 21 -1.28 -5.88 -7.36
CA ALA A 21 -0.86 -6.93 -8.29
C ALA A 21 -2.05 -7.78 -8.76
N ASN A 22 -2.95 -8.15 -7.84
CA ASN A 22 -4.13 -8.92 -8.17
C ASN A 22 -5.08 -8.15 -9.10
N GLU A 23 -5.28 -6.86 -8.85
CA GLU A 23 -6.13 -6.02 -9.69
C GLU A 23 -5.54 -5.86 -11.09
N GLU A 24 -4.23 -5.69 -11.19
CA GLU A 24 -3.54 -5.55 -12.47
C GLU A 24 -3.61 -6.82 -13.32
N ARG A 25 -3.77 -7.98 -12.71
CA ARG A 25 -3.89 -9.26 -13.42
C ARG A 25 -5.29 -9.51 -13.96
N ARG A 26 -6.28 -8.75 -13.53
CA ARG A 26 -7.66 -8.96 -13.99
C ARG A 26 -7.77 -8.60 -15.48
N PRO A 27 -8.67 -9.27 -16.22
CA PRO A 27 -8.86 -8.97 -17.65
C PRO A 27 -9.26 -7.52 -17.92
N ALA A 28 -10.00 -6.90 -16.98
CA ALA A 28 -10.40 -5.51 -17.07
C ALA A 28 -10.10 -4.82 -15.74
N PRO A 29 -8.85 -4.39 -15.51
CA PRO A 29 -8.49 -3.75 -14.24
C PRO A 29 -9.27 -2.47 -14.01
N ASP A 30 -9.65 -2.23 -12.75
CA ASP A 30 -10.31 -1.00 -12.34
C ASP A 30 -9.23 0.08 -12.14
N VAL A 31 -9.13 0.99 -13.10
CA VAL A 31 -8.11 2.04 -13.10
C VAL A 31 -8.28 2.99 -11.90
N THR A 32 -9.51 3.29 -11.54
CA THR A 32 -9.80 4.16 -10.39
C THR A 32 -9.35 3.51 -9.09
N LEU A 33 -9.66 2.23 -8.92
CA LEU A 33 -9.25 1.48 -7.73
C LEU A 33 -7.73 1.37 -7.66
N LEU A 34 -7.07 1.09 -8.78
CA LEU A 34 -5.60 1.04 -8.84
C LEU A 34 -4.98 2.37 -8.43
N ALA A 35 -5.51 3.47 -8.93
CA ALA A 35 -5.01 4.81 -8.58
C ALA A 35 -5.15 5.07 -7.08
N GLN A 36 -6.30 4.71 -6.50
CA GLN A 36 -6.53 4.87 -5.06
C GLN A 36 -5.57 4.03 -4.22
N MET A 37 -5.38 2.77 -4.60
CA MET A 37 -4.48 1.87 -3.88
C MET A 37 -3.02 2.33 -3.98
N LYS A 38 -2.60 2.78 -5.14
CA LYS A 38 -1.24 3.30 -5.34
C LYS A 38 -1.00 4.56 -4.51
N LYS A 39 -2.01 5.42 -4.42
CA LYS A 39 -1.94 6.63 -3.59
C LYS A 39 -1.82 6.29 -2.11
N GLN A 40 -2.61 5.32 -1.63
CA GLN A 40 -2.53 4.86 -0.25
C GLN A 40 -1.17 4.24 0.06
N LYS A 41 -0.66 3.44 -0.86
CA LYS A 41 0.66 2.82 -0.72
C LYS A 41 1.75 3.88 -0.60
N LEU A 42 1.70 4.92 -1.42
CA LEU A 42 2.67 6.01 -1.35
C LEU A 42 2.60 6.74 -0.01
N ARG A 43 1.40 7.02 0.50
CA ARG A 43 1.23 7.65 1.81
C ARG A 43 1.82 6.82 2.93
N ILE A 44 1.58 5.52 2.90
CA ILE A 44 2.13 4.59 3.90
C ILE A 44 3.65 4.58 3.83
N LYS A 45 4.20 4.56 2.63
CA LYS A 45 5.64 4.60 2.42
C LYS A 45 6.25 5.89 2.98
N GLU A 46 5.60 7.03 2.76
CA GLU A 46 6.05 8.31 3.29
C GLU A 46 6.05 8.31 4.81
N GLU A 47 5.00 7.75 5.43
CA GLU A 47 4.93 7.61 6.87
C GLU A 47 6.04 6.73 7.42
N MET A 48 6.33 5.61 6.77
CA MET A 48 7.43 4.73 7.17
C MET A 48 8.78 5.45 7.13
N VAL A 49 9.02 6.23 6.10
CA VAL A 49 10.25 7.00 5.96
C VAL A 49 10.35 8.06 7.05
N THR A 50 9.26 8.71 7.38
CA THR A 50 9.22 9.73 8.43
C THR A 50 9.50 9.13 9.81
N ILE A 51 9.00 7.92 10.08
CA ILE A 51 9.20 7.22 11.36
C ILE A 51 10.63 6.69 11.46
N ALA A 52 11.13 6.16 10.39
CA ALA A 52 12.48 5.61 10.36
C ALA A 52 13.52 6.72 10.39
#